data_3df92a4577cef5dc4233ba3e118868b3
#
_entry.id   3df92a4577cef5dc4233ba3e118868b3
#
_cell.length_a   1.000
_cell.length_b   1.000
_cell.length_c   1.000
_cell.angle_alpha   90.00
_cell.angle_beta   90.00
_cell.angle_gamma   90.00
#
_symmetry.space_group_name_H-M   'P 1'
#
loop_
_entity.id
_entity.type
_entity.pdbx_description
1 polymer ?
#
loop_
_entity_poly.entity_id
_entity_poly.type
_entity_poly.pdbx_seq_one_letter_code
_entity_poly.pdbx_strand_id
1 'polypeptide(L)'
;MTPEKENLKKIFEKVLKKDIVKIEELKFEDKEGITGKVEQSSLNLHKYGIVSKEGLSKEILVKSKSRNIIKNGIRLLNYDNDIRLLYLLIRYHKVLSFDKNYIRELKFYENIDIELKKHTIACYGCYKNSLQSKYLIFMREIKDSFEFDKSYIYKTLDVIIKFHKQYYGKKECCDIYRLNYYTNHDYKRSRKLLSYIFHKFDNENKVYFSSKGLEKIENFLENIHIYHKNLPKHLSLTHNDFTARNIFFRKEAVLIYDWELACYQNPEHDLIEFLIFELHKFADDEVRELIAYYKNNLLSALNINIQKADYERILEFNTLEYIVNKLSVYRLADVSLKLAFIKQMCKNAARMLLIIEEEFE
;
A
#
# COMPACT_ATOMS: atom_id res chain seq x y z
N MET A 1 -30.78 -13.99 -21.23
CA MET A 1 -29.69 -13.56 -20.34
C MET A 1 -29.75 -14.43 -19.12
N THR A 2 -28.61 -14.94 -18.60
CA THR A 2 -28.65 -15.71 -17.33
C THR A 2 -29.00 -14.78 -16.16
N PRO A 3 -29.62 -15.29 -15.06
CA PRO A 3 -29.96 -14.46 -13.90
C PRO A 3 -28.77 -13.67 -13.32
N GLU A 4 -27.56 -14.23 -13.41
CA GLU A 4 -26.32 -13.55 -12.98
C GLU A 4 -25.98 -12.35 -13.86
N LYS A 5 -26.10 -12.48 -15.18
CA LYS A 5 -25.87 -11.38 -16.14
C LYS A 5 -26.91 -10.27 -15.99
N GLU A 6 -28.14 -10.62 -15.66
CA GLU A 6 -29.18 -9.62 -15.41
C GLU A 6 -28.95 -8.85 -14.12
N ASN A 7 -28.53 -9.54 -13.05
CA ASN A 7 -28.15 -8.89 -11.81
C ASN A 7 -26.93 -7.98 -12.00
N LEU A 8 -25.92 -8.43 -12.75
CA LEU A 8 -24.76 -7.65 -13.07
C LEU A 8 -25.13 -6.37 -13.84
N LYS A 9 -26.03 -6.49 -14.83
CA LYS A 9 -26.55 -5.35 -15.60
C LYS A 9 -27.19 -4.31 -14.68
N LYS A 10 -28.07 -4.71 -13.76
CA LYS A 10 -28.69 -3.80 -12.79
C LYS A 10 -27.66 -3.09 -11.91
N ILE A 11 -26.58 -3.78 -11.53
CA ILE A 11 -25.48 -3.15 -10.77
C ILE A 11 -24.77 -2.09 -11.61
N PHE A 12 -24.46 -2.37 -12.88
CA PHE A 12 -23.84 -1.40 -13.80
C PHE A 12 -24.74 -0.19 -14.02
N GLU A 13 -26.04 -0.39 -14.27
CA GLU A 13 -27.02 0.70 -14.45
C GLU A 13 -27.07 1.61 -13.20
N LYS A 14 -27.10 0.99 -12.02
CA LYS A 14 -27.09 1.73 -10.75
C LYS A 14 -25.82 2.53 -10.54
N VAL A 15 -24.65 1.97 -10.84
CA VAL A 15 -23.35 2.60 -10.60
C VAL A 15 -23.09 3.69 -11.61
N LEU A 16 -23.36 3.42 -12.88
CA LEU A 16 -23.08 4.36 -13.99
C LEU A 16 -24.19 5.40 -14.19
N LYS A 17 -25.35 5.21 -13.55
CA LYS A 17 -26.56 6.04 -13.72
C LYS A 17 -26.97 6.15 -15.20
N LYS A 18 -26.91 5.05 -15.93
CA LYS A 18 -27.20 4.93 -17.36
C LYS A 18 -27.90 3.61 -17.65
N ASP A 19 -28.85 3.64 -18.57
CA ASP A 19 -29.48 2.42 -19.10
C ASP A 19 -28.48 1.66 -19.98
N ILE A 20 -28.28 0.40 -19.70
CA ILE A 20 -27.33 -0.47 -20.40
C ILE A 20 -28.11 -1.43 -21.31
N VAL A 21 -27.75 -1.46 -22.60
CA VAL A 21 -28.33 -2.38 -23.59
C VAL A 21 -27.57 -3.70 -23.61
N LYS A 22 -26.24 -3.63 -23.64
CA LYS A 22 -25.36 -4.82 -23.74
C LYS A 22 -24.25 -4.76 -22.71
N ILE A 23 -23.96 -5.91 -22.09
CA ILE A 23 -22.75 -6.15 -21.29
C ILE A 23 -22.10 -7.42 -21.80
N GLU A 24 -20.81 -7.35 -22.00
CA GLU A 24 -19.99 -8.46 -22.44
C GLU A 24 -18.71 -8.49 -21.61
N GLU A 25 -18.39 -9.66 -21.03
CA GLU A 25 -17.11 -9.85 -20.36
C GLU A 25 -16.02 -10.04 -21.41
N LEU A 26 -14.97 -9.24 -21.28
CA LEU A 26 -13.83 -9.23 -22.20
C LEU A 26 -12.68 -10.00 -21.57
N LYS A 27 -11.82 -10.59 -22.42
CA LYS A 27 -10.58 -11.17 -21.92
C LYS A 27 -9.72 -10.08 -21.27
N PHE A 28 -9.23 -10.35 -20.10
CA PHE A 28 -8.33 -9.48 -19.37
C PHE A 28 -7.12 -10.31 -18.93
N GLU A 29 -5.94 -9.89 -19.35
CA GLU A 29 -4.68 -10.48 -18.89
C GLU A 29 -4.26 -9.69 -17.63
N ASP A 30 -4.49 -10.27 -16.46
CA ASP A 30 -4.03 -9.69 -15.21
C ASP A 30 -2.50 -9.82 -15.13
N LYS A 31 -1.80 -8.70 -15.00
CA LYS A 31 -0.39 -8.71 -14.61
C LYS A 31 -0.36 -9.06 -13.14
N GLU A 32 0.06 -10.26 -12.84
CA GLU A 32 0.05 -10.93 -11.55
C GLU A 32 0.51 -10.04 -10.38
N GLY A 33 -0.44 -9.50 -9.60
CA GLY A 33 -0.17 -8.92 -8.29
C GLY A 33 -0.14 -9.98 -7.18
N ILE A 34 0.44 -9.65 -6.01
CA ILE A 34 0.44 -10.55 -4.84
C ILE A 34 -1.02 -10.91 -4.48
N THR A 35 -1.91 -9.94 -4.48
CA THR A 35 -3.33 -10.12 -4.17
C THR A 35 -4.03 -11.07 -5.15
N GLY A 36 -3.72 -10.97 -6.44
CA GLY A 36 -4.26 -11.88 -7.46
C GLY A 36 -3.80 -13.32 -7.28
N LYS A 37 -2.57 -13.55 -6.82
CA LYS A 37 -2.04 -14.90 -6.52
C LYS A 37 -2.66 -15.51 -5.26
N VAL A 38 -3.05 -14.70 -4.28
CA VAL A 38 -3.70 -15.14 -3.03
C VAL A 38 -5.13 -15.62 -3.28
N GLU A 39 -5.79 -15.09 -4.28
CA GLU A 39 -7.19 -15.38 -4.59
C GLU A 39 -7.35 -16.24 -5.85
N GLN A 40 -6.63 -17.37 -5.93
CA GLN A 40 -6.75 -18.33 -7.04
C GLN A 40 -8.18 -18.82 -7.38
N SER A 41 -9.19 -18.41 -6.60
CA SER A 41 -10.59 -18.80 -6.83
C SER A 41 -11.52 -17.66 -7.29
N SER A 42 -11.06 -16.42 -7.32
CA SER A 42 -11.83 -15.28 -7.83
C SER A 42 -10.88 -14.20 -8.31
N LEU A 43 -10.65 -14.14 -9.61
CA LEU A 43 -10.03 -12.98 -10.23
C LEU A 43 -10.76 -11.74 -9.73
N ASN A 44 -10.06 -10.92 -8.97
CA ASN A 44 -10.61 -9.70 -8.42
C ASN A 44 -10.77 -8.61 -9.48
N LEU A 45 -10.24 -8.83 -10.68
CA LEU A 45 -10.29 -7.90 -11.80
C LEU A 45 -11.03 -8.55 -12.97
N HIS A 46 -12.14 -7.91 -13.37
CA HIS A 46 -12.93 -8.30 -14.53
C HIS A 46 -13.04 -7.12 -15.48
N LYS A 47 -12.91 -7.37 -16.77
CA LYS A 47 -13.09 -6.35 -17.80
C LYS A 47 -14.41 -6.57 -18.52
N TYR A 48 -15.16 -5.48 -18.67
CA TYR A 48 -16.46 -5.51 -19.35
C TYR A 48 -16.52 -4.45 -20.45
N GLY A 49 -17.01 -4.86 -21.62
CA GLY A 49 -17.51 -3.97 -22.64
C GLY A 49 -18.99 -3.69 -22.39
N ILE A 50 -19.37 -2.43 -22.34
CA ILE A 50 -20.77 -2.01 -22.17
C ILE A 50 -21.22 -1.14 -23.32
N VAL A 51 -22.52 -1.25 -23.67
CA VAL A 51 -23.18 -0.36 -24.62
C VAL A 51 -24.41 0.23 -23.94
N SER A 52 -24.47 1.56 -23.85
CA SER A 52 -25.64 2.26 -23.30
C SER A 52 -26.75 2.40 -24.37
N LYS A 53 -27.97 2.74 -23.95
CA LYS A 53 -29.08 3.07 -24.85
C LYS A 53 -28.76 4.23 -25.82
N GLU A 54 -27.87 5.11 -25.38
CA GLU A 54 -27.40 6.25 -26.17
C GLU A 54 -26.36 5.83 -27.26
N GLY A 55 -26.08 4.52 -27.39
CA GLY A 55 -25.11 3.99 -28.34
C GLY A 55 -23.64 4.15 -27.93
N LEU A 56 -23.37 4.68 -26.74
CA LEU A 56 -22.00 4.84 -26.24
C LEU A 56 -21.42 3.49 -25.83
N SER A 57 -20.31 3.11 -26.45
CA SER A 57 -19.54 1.93 -26.06
C SER A 57 -18.39 2.32 -25.14
N LYS A 58 -18.17 1.54 -24.07
CA LYS A 58 -17.12 1.79 -23.07
C LYS A 58 -16.57 0.49 -22.51
N GLU A 59 -15.27 0.44 -22.31
CA GLU A 59 -14.62 -0.62 -21.54
C GLU A 59 -14.46 -0.18 -20.07
N ILE A 60 -14.79 -1.06 -19.15
CA ILE A 60 -14.73 -0.80 -17.70
C ILE A 60 -14.02 -1.97 -17.03
N LEU A 61 -13.06 -1.65 -16.19
CA LEU A 61 -12.43 -2.57 -15.27
C LEU A 61 -13.21 -2.60 -13.96
N VAL A 62 -13.58 -3.78 -13.50
CA VAL A 62 -14.28 -3.99 -12.23
C VAL A 62 -13.36 -4.75 -11.30
N LYS A 63 -12.92 -4.09 -10.22
CA LYS A 63 -12.17 -4.72 -9.13
C LYS A 63 -13.17 -5.23 -8.09
N SER A 64 -13.19 -6.55 -7.88
CA SER A 64 -14.05 -7.21 -6.89
C SER A 64 -13.25 -7.52 -5.63
N LYS A 65 -13.83 -7.25 -4.47
CA LYS A 65 -13.21 -7.52 -3.16
C LYS A 65 -14.18 -8.26 -2.24
N SER A 66 -13.63 -9.09 -1.37
CA SER A 66 -14.39 -9.90 -0.41
C SER A 66 -13.73 -9.84 0.98
N ARG A 67 -14.53 -10.08 2.04
CA ARG A 67 -14.00 -10.23 3.41
C ARG A 67 -13.08 -11.45 3.57
N ASN A 68 -13.17 -12.42 2.67
CA ASN A 68 -12.35 -13.63 2.70
C ASN A 68 -10.85 -13.35 2.51
N ILE A 69 -10.49 -12.16 2.03
CA ILE A 69 -9.09 -11.76 1.82
C ILE A 69 -8.25 -11.86 3.11
N ILE A 70 -8.85 -11.56 4.27
CA ILE A 70 -8.16 -11.69 5.58
C ILE A 70 -7.79 -13.17 5.84
N LYS A 71 -8.77 -14.08 5.65
CA LYS A 71 -8.56 -15.52 5.83
C LYS A 71 -7.53 -16.07 4.85
N ASN A 72 -7.61 -15.64 3.60
CA ASN A 72 -6.67 -16.06 2.56
C ASN A 72 -5.26 -15.51 2.81
N GLY A 73 -5.14 -14.25 3.24
CA GLY A 73 -3.86 -13.67 3.64
C GLY A 73 -3.20 -14.42 4.80
N ILE A 74 -3.95 -14.74 5.86
CA ILE A 74 -3.44 -15.54 6.98
C ILE A 74 -2.98 -16.93 6.51
N ARG A 75 -3.74 -17.60 5.64
CA ARG A 75 -3.36 -18.89 5.07
C ARG A 75 -2.07 -18.82 4.25
N LEU A 76 -1.93 -17.78 3.43
CA LEU A 76 -0.72 -17.57 2.63
C LEU A 76 0.51 -17.39 3.51
N LEU A 77 0.40 -16.54 4.54
CA LEU A 77 1.51 -16.24 5.43
C LEU A 77 1.87 -17.42 6.35
N ASN A 78 0.94 -18.34 6.58
CA ASN A 78 1.18 -19.56 7.36
C ASN A 78 1.36 -20.80 6.48
N TYR A 79 2.23 -20.68 5.48
CA TYR A 79 2.49 -21.71 4.46
C TYR A 79 2.97 -23.05 5.00
N ASP A 80 3.72 -23.04 6.10
CA ASP A 80 4.32 -24.22 6.75
C ASP A 80 3.44 -24.81 7.86
N ASN A 81 2.20 -24.33 8.00
CA ASN A 81 1.24 -24.74 9.04
C ASN A 81 1.78 -24.55 10.47
N ASP A 82 2.61 -23.56 10.68
CA ASP A 82 3.17 -23.20 11.98
C ASP A 82 2.05 -22.71 12.92
N ILE A 83 1.72 -23.53 13.92
CA ILE A 83 0.63 -23.25 14.87
C ILE A 83 0.89 -21.97 15.66
N ARG A 84 2.15 -21.69 16.01
CA ARG A 84 2.53 -20.47 16.74
C ARG A 84 2.35 -19.23 15.87
N LEU A 85 2.80 -19.30 14.61
CA LEU A 85 2.59 -18.21 13.65
C LEU A 85 1.11 -17.97 13.39
N LEU A 86 0.33 -19.04 13.18
CA LEU A 86 -1.12 -18.95 12.99
C LEU A 86 -1.80 -18.24 14.15
N TYR A 87 -1.48 -18.63 15.38
CA TYR A 87 -2.01 -17.98 16.58
C TYR A 87 -1.66 -16.50 16.63
N LEU A 88 -0.41 -16.14 16.35
CA LEU A 88 0.05 -14.75 16.36
C LEU A 88 -0.62 -13.93 15.24
N LEU A 89 -0.75 -14.48 14.04
CA LEU A 89 -1.43 -13.84 12.91
C LEU A 89 -2.91 -13.56 13.23
N ILE A 90 -3.64 -14.56 13.74
CA ILE A 90 -5.05 -14.40 14.12
C ILE A 90 -5.20 -13.28 15.17
N ARG A 91 -4.30 -13.22 16.13
CA ARG A 91 -4.39 -12.30 17.26
C ARG A 91 -3.92 -10.88 16.95
N TYR A 92 -2.94 -10.71 16.08
CA TYR A 92 -2.22 -9.45 15.91
C TYR A 92 -2.16 -8.95 14.46
N HIS A 93 -2.86 -9.58 13.51
CA HIS A 93 -2.83 -9.23 12.08
C HIS A 93 -3.20 -7.77 11.76
N LYS A 94 -3.83 -7.05 12.68
CA LYS A 94 -4.21 -5.64 12.47
C LYS A 94 -3.00 -4.78 12.09
N VAL A 95 -1.82 -5.03 12.69
CA VAL A 95 -0.60 -4.27 12.38
C VAL A 95 -0.11 -4.50 10.95
N LEU A 96 -0.52 -5.60 10.32
CA LEU A 96 -0.17 -5.94 8.95
C LEU A 96 -1.07 -5.24 7.90
N SER A 97 -1.95 -4.36 8.32
CA SER A 97 -2.87 -3.58 7.48
C SER A 97 -3.88 -4.38 6.64
N PHE A 98 -4.02 -5.68 6.85
CA PHE A 98 -4.94 -6.52 6.08
C PHE A 98 -6.41 -6.38 6.49
N ASP A 99 -6.68 -5.90 7.71
CA ASP A 99 -8.04 -5.66 8.13
C ASP A 99 -8.67 -4.52 7.32
N LYS A 100 -9.93 -4.70 6.93
CA LYS A 100 -10.72 -3.72 6.17
C LYS A 100 -10.20 -3.36 4.76
N ASN A 101 -9.13 -3.97 4.22
CA ASN A 101 -8.66 -3.67 2.88
C ASN A 101 -9.75 -3.88 1.81
N TYR A 102 -10.69 -4.84 2.04
CA TYR A 102 -11.84 -5.09 1.16
C TYR A 102 -12.79 -3.91 1.00
N ILE A 103 -12.82 -2.96 1.94
CA ILE A 103 -13.70 -1.78 1.91
C ILE A 103 -12.93 -0.46 1.83
N ARG A 104 -11.66 -0.44 2.25
CA ARG A 104 -10.85 0.78 2.35
C ARG A 104 -10.69 1.48 1.02
N GLU A 105 -10.25 0.76 -0.01
CA GLU A 105 -10.09 1.31 -1.35
C GLU A 105 -11.40 1.84 -1.93
N LEU A 106 -12.51 1.11 -1.71
CA LEU A 106 -13.84 1.57 -2.11
C LEU A 106 -14.19 2.90 -1.43
N LYS A 107 -13.98 2.98 -0.11
CA LYS A 107 -14.22 4.20 0.66
C LYS A 107 -13.32 5.35 0.24
N PHE A 108 -12.09 5.06 -0.16
CA PHE A 108 -11.19 6.06 -0.71
C PHE A 108 -11.78 6.67 -1.99
N TYR A 109 -12.17 5.87 -2.98
CA TYR A 109 -12.74 6.39 -4.23
C TYR A 109 -14.10 7.06 -4.06
N GLU A 110 -14.91 6.65 -3.08
CA GLU A 110 -16.18 7.33 -2.77
C GLU A 110 -16.00 8.74 -2.22
N ASN A 111 -14.95 8.97 -1.42
CA ASN A 111 -14.81 10.17 -0.57
C ASN A 111 -13.57 11.01 -0.87
N ILE A 112 -12.73 10.63 -1.83
CA ILE A 112 -11.51 11.38 -2.18
C ILE A 112 -11.86 12.82 -2.55
N ASP A 113 -11.03 13.75 -2.06
CA ASP A 113 -11.13 15.18 -2.40
C ASP A 113 -11.12 15.40 -3.92
N ILE A 114 -11.95 16.35 -4.38
CA ILE A 114 -12.15 16.63 -5.80
C ILE A 114 -10.84 17.04 -6.50
N GLU A 115 -9.99 17.79 -5.80
CA GLU A 115 -8.71 18.27 -6.35
C GLU A 115 -7.70 17.14 -6.54
N LEU A 116 -7.82 16.07 -5.75
CA LEU A 116 -6.94 14.90 -5.82
C LEU A 116 -7.43 13.85 -6.82
N LYS A 117 -8.70 13.88 -7.24
CA LYS A 117 -9.25 12.91 -8.20
C LYS A 117 -8.47 12.83 -9.51
N LYS A 118 -7.90 13.94 -9.96
CA LYS A 118 -7.07 14.00 -11.17
C LYS A 118 -5.75 13.22 -11.05
N HIS A 119 -5.33 12.91 -9.83
CA HIS A 119 -4.13 12.15 -9.50
C HIS A 119 -4.43 10.69 -9.14
N THR A 120 -5.64 10.21 -9.41
CA THR A 120 -6.03 8.81 -9.25
C THR A 120 -6.61 8.25 -10.53
N ILE A 121 -6.73 6.93 -10.62
CA ILE A 121 -7.49 6.31 -11.71
C ILE A 121 -8.94 6.80 -11.65
N ALA A 122 -9.49 7.10 -12.82
CA ALA A 122 -10.90 7.49 -12.91
C ALA A 122 -11.81 6.34 -12.43
N CYS A 123 -12.43 6.55 -11.28
CA CYS A 123 -13.47 5.67 -10.73
C CYS A 123 -14.84 6.14 -11.21
N TYR A 124 -15.59 5.25 -11.84
CA TYR A 124 -16.94 5.52 -12.34
C TYR A 124 -18.00 5.35 -11.27
N GLY A 125 -17.65 4.66 -10.18
CA GLY A 125 -18.48 4.46 -9.02
C GLY A 125 -18.17 3.17 -8.30
N CYS A 126 -18.85 2.96 -7.18
CA CYS A 126 -18.67 1.82 -6.31
C CYS A 126 -20.00 1.13 -6.03
N TYR A 127 -19.96 -0.19 -5.81
CA TYR A 127 -21.11 -0.96 -5.37
C TYR A 127 -20.75 -1.76 -4.13
N LYS A 128 -21.67 -1.76 -3.15
CA LYS A 128 -21.52 -2.48 -1.90
C LYS A 128 -22.76 -3.30 -1.60
N ASN A 129 -22.59 -4.59 -1.36
CA ASN A 129 -23.58 -5.47 -0.76
C ASN A 129 -22.95 -6.19 0.43
N SER A 130 -23.24 -5.69 1.63
CA SER A 130 -22.65 -6.20 2.87
C SER A 130 -23.17 -7.60 3.25
N LEU A 131 -24.39 -7.94 2.86
CA LEU A 131 -25.00 -9.27 3.12
C LEU A 131 -24.29 -10.37 2.33
N GLN A 132 -23.94 -10.06 1.07
CA GLN A 132 -23.22 -10.98 0.19
C GLN A 132 -21.70 -10.83 0.27
N SER A 133 -21.20 -9.96 1.16
CA SER A 133 -19.75 -9.60 1.22
C SER A 133 -19.16 -9.20 -0.12
N LYS A 134 -19.94 -8.56 -1.00
CA LYS A 134 -19.55 -8.14 -2.34
C LYS A 134 -19.28 -6.65 -2.38
N TYR A 135 -18.05 -6.30 -2.77
CA TYR A 135 -17.56 -4.91 -2.87
C TYR A 135 -16.93 -4.75 -4.25
N LEU A 136 -17.47 -3.85 -5.08
CA LEU A 136 -17.02 -3.65 -6.46
C LEU A 136 -16.61 -2.19 -6.67
N ILE A 137 -15.49 -1.99 -7.36
CA ILE A 137 -15.00 -0.68 -7.80
C ILE A 137 -14.95 -0.69 -9.32
N PHE A 138 -15.64 0.25 -9.95
CA PHE A 138 -15.74 0.39 -11.41
C PHE A 138 -14.78 1.49 -11.84
N MET A 139 -13.76 1.14 -12.60
CA MET A 139 -12.68 2.07 -12.94
C MET A 139 -12.30 2.02 -14.42
N ARG A 140 -11.57 3.05 -14.85
CA ARG A 140 -10.93 3.04 -16.16
C ARG A 140 -9.80 2.02 -16.17
N GLU A 141 -9.70 1.24 -17.25
CA GLU A 141 -8.52 0.42 -17.51
C GLU A 141 -7.31 1.30 -17.83
N ILE A 142 -6.15 0.92 -17.29
CA ILE A 142 -4.86 1.44 -17.72
C ILE A 142 -4.32 0.46 -18.76
N LYS A 143 -4.26 0.89 -20.03
CA LYS A 143 -3.87 0.02 -21.16
C LYS A 143 -2.36 -0.02 -21.38
N ASP A 144 -1.67 1.04 -21.02
CA ASP A 144 -0.24 1.19 -21.30
C ASP A 144 0.57 0.58 -20.15
N SER A 145 1.56 -0.24 -20.48
CA SER A 145 2.58 -0.66 -19.53
C SER A 145 3.57 0.50 -19.36
N PHE A 146 3.69 0.99 -18.14
CA PHE A 146 4.68 2.01 -17.85
C PHE A 146 5.85 1.38 -17.08
N GLU A 147 7.06 1.56 -17.60
CA GLU A 147 8.27 1.28 -16.87
C GLU A 147 8.68 2.55 -16.12
N PHE A 148 8.90 2.45 -14.81
CA PHE A 148 9.29 3.60 -14.00
C PHE A 148 10.64 4.15 -14.44
N ASP A 149 10.65 5.43 -14.83
CA ASP A 149 11.86 6.19 -15.20
C ASP A 149 12.20 7.20 -14.09
N LYS A 150 13.49 7.34 -13.78
CA LYS A 150 14.00 8.32 -12.81
C LYS A 150 13.51 9.74 -13.06
N SER A 151 13.32 10.14 -14.33
CA SER A 151 12.87 11.49 -14.69
C SER A 151 11.50 11.87 -14.09
N TYR A 152 10.69 10.88 -13.71
CA TYR A 152 9.38 11.13 -13.14
C TYR A 152 9.34 11.15 -11.61
N ILE A 153 10.47 10.90 -10.93
CA ILE A 153 10.46 10.75 -9.48
C ILE A 153 10.01 12.03 -8.77
N TYR A 154 10.51 13.18 -9.14
CA TYR A 154 10.13 14.45 -8.51
C TYR A 154 8.64 14.75 -8.71
N LYS A 155 8.10 14.52 -9.92
CA LYS A 155 6.66 14.65 -10.21
C LYS A 155 5.84 13.68 -9.34
N THR A 156 6.35 12.48 -9.11
CA THR A 156 5.71 11.47 -8.26
C THR A 156 5.68 11.91 -6.80
N LEU A 157 6.81 12.39 -6.28
CA LEU A 157 6.89 12.94 -4.92
C LEU A 157 6.00 14.17 -4.75
N ASP A 158 5.94 15.06 -5.72
CA ASP A 158 5.03 16.22 -5.67
C ASP A 158 3.55 15.81 -5.59
N VAL A 159 3.18 14.73 -6.27
CA VAL A 159 1.80 14.24 -6.21
C VAL A 159 1.48 13.61 -4.86
N ILE A 160 2.34 12.75 -4.32
CA ILE A 160 2.08 12.15 -3.01
C ILE A 160 2.09 13.20 -1.89
N ILE A 161 2.93 14.23 -1.98
CA ILE A 161 2.94 15.37 -1.06
C ILE A 161 1.58 16.10 -1.06
N LYS A 162 0.89 16.22 -2.21
CA LYS A 162 -0.46 16.81 -2.26
C LYS A 162 -1.47 15.99 -1.45
N PHE A 163 -1.39 14.66 -1.52
CA PHE A 163 -2.22 13.79 -0.68
C PHE A 163 -1.89 13.98 0.79
N HIS A 164 -0.62 13.95 1.15
CA HIS A 164 -0.19 14.15 2.52
C HIS A 164 -0.63 15.50 3.06
N LYS A 165 -0.45 16.59 2.30
CA LYS A 165 -0.91 17.93 2.68
C LYS A 165 -2.41 17.97 2.93
N GLN A 166 -3.21 17.40 2.00
CA GLN A 166 -4.67 17.47 2.09
C GLN A 166 -5.23 16.80 3.34
N TYR A 167 -4.58 15.72 3.80
CA TYR A 167 -5.06 14.92 4.94
C TYR A 167 -4.22 15.06 6.20
N TYR A 168 -3.26 15.98 6.21
CA TYR A 168 -2.39 16.21 7.36
C TYR A 168 -3.19 16.68 8.58
N GLY A 169 -2.97 16.01 9.73
CA GLY A 169 -3.65 16.33 10.99
C GLY A 169 -5.14 15.96 11.03
N LYS A 170 -5.73 15.48 9.92
CA LYS A 170 -7.17 15.18 9.79
C LYS A 170 -7.47 13.74 10.20
N LYS A 171 -7.46 13.46 11.50
CA LYS A 171 -7.69 12.11 12.04
C LYS A 171 -9.08 11.53 11.69
N GLU A 172 -10.06 12.37 11.41
CA GLU A 172 -11.39 11.97 10.95
C GLU A 172 -11.37 11.13 9.66
N CYS A 173 -10.31 11.26 8.83
CA CYS A 173 -10.16 10.38 7.67
C CYS A 173 -10.04 8.90 8.04
N CYS A 174 -9.63 8.55 9.26
CA CYS A 174 -9.62 7.16 9.72
C CYS A 174 -11.01 6.52 9.66
N ASP A 175 -12.04 7.26 10.03
CA ASP A 175 -13.42 6.76 9.99
C ASP A 175 -14.00 6.82 8.58
N ILE A 176 -13.77 7.92 7.86
CA ILE A 176 -14.28 8.13 6.50
C ILE A 176 -13.76 7.05 5.55
N TYR A 177 -12.45 6.82 5.55
CA TYR A 177 -11.78 5.89 4.63
C TYR A 177 -11.55 4.50 5.21
N ARG A 178 -11.94 4.26 6.47
CA ARG A 178 -11.66 3.00 7.19
C ARG A 178 -10.17 2.69 7.31
N LEU A 179 -9.36 3.73 7.51
CA LEU A 179 -7.93 3.60 7.66
C LEU A 179 -7.56 2.90 8.97
N ASN A 180 -6.41 2.27 8.98
CA ASN A 180 -5.75 1.89 10.20
C ASN A 180 -4.98 3.09 10.76
N TYR A 181 -5.01 3.18 12.07
CA TYR A 181 -4.18 4.06 12.87
C TYR A 181 -3.61 3.23 14.01
N TYR A 182 -2.30 3.17 14.08
CA TYR A 182 -1.61 2.35 15.08
C TYR A 182 -1.21 3.20 16.26
N THR A 183 -1.49 2.69 17.46
CA THR A 183 -1.12 3.30 18.73
C THR A 183 0.09 2.58 19.35
N ASN A 184 0.71 3.19 20.35
CA ASN A 184 1.76 2.53 21.12
C ASN A 184 1.31 1.18 21.68
N HIS A 185 0.02 1.08 22.03
CA HIS A 185 -0.56 -0.17 22.52
C HIS A 185 -0.63 -1.25 21.43
N ASP A 186 -0.98 -0.85 20.21
CA ASP A 186 -1.01 -1.78 19.07
C ASP A 186 0.40 -2.32 18.79
N TYR A 187 1.43 -1.46 18.74
CA TYR A 187 2.82 -1.88 18.57
C TYR A 187 3.32 -2.76 19.73
N LYS A 188 3.03 -2.40 20.97
CA LYS A 188 3.38 -3.22 22.15
C LYS A 188 2.79 -4.62 22.07
N ARG A 189 1.54 -4.74 21.64
CA ARG A 189 0.85 -6.04 21.51
C ARG A 189 1.37 -6.86 20.34
N SER A 190 1.62 -6.23 19.19
CA SER A 190 2.05 -6.93 17.97
C SER A 190 3.54 -7.26 17.94
N ARG A 191 4.34 -6.70 18.87
CA ARG A 191 5.78 -6.97 18.96
C ARG A 191 6.14 -8.46 18.83
N LYS A 192 5.38 -9.32 19.50
CA LYS A 192 5.61 -10.78 19.45
C LYS A 192 5.42 -11.35 18.04
N LEU A 193 4.47 -10.84 17.27
CA LEU A 193 4.27 -11.25 15.89
C LEU A 193 5.43 -10.77 15.02
N LEU A 194 5.75 -9.47 15.08
CA LEU A 194 6.81 -8.88 14.27
C LEU A 194 8.17 -9.56 14.53
N SER A 195 8.54 -9.73 15.80
CA SER A 195 9.75 -10.45 16.18
C SER A 195 9.73 -11.89 15.67
N TYR A 196 8.60 -12.60 15.81
CA TYR A 196 8.50 -13.99 15.36
C TYR A 196 8.68 -14.11 13.84
N ILE A 197 8.07 -13.22 13.07
CA ILE A 197 8.21 -13.24 11.60
C ILE A 197 9.65 -12.89 11.19
N PHE A 198 10.23 -11.86 11.78
CA PHE A 198 11.60 -11.44 11.47
C PHE A 198 12.62 -12.58 11.72
N HIS A 199 12.52 -13.26 12.87
CA HIS A 199 13.44 -14.35 13.24
C HIS A 199 13.23 -15.64 12.43
N LYS A 200 12.11 -15.81 11.75
CA LYS A 200 11.99 -16.95 10.80
C LYS A 200 13.05 -16.91 9.69
N PHE A 201 13.70 -15.77 9.48
CA PHE A 201 14.67 -15.54 8.43
C PHE A 201 16.07 -15.17 8.96
N ASP A 202 16.43 -15.60 10.19
CA ASP A 202 17.69 -15.22 10.84
C ASP A 202 18.94 -15.48 10.00
N ASN A 203 19.01 -16.64 9.33
CA ASN A 203 20.15 -16.96 8.48
C ASN A 203 20.27 -16.02 7.28
N GLU A 204 19.15 -15.65 6.69
CA GLU A 204 19.11 -14.71 5.56
C GLU A 204 19.34 -13.28 6.03
N ASN A 205 18.83 -12.90 7.22
CA ASN A 205 19.07 -11.60 7.82
C ASN A 205 20.56 -11.32 7.98
N LYS A 206 21.33 -12.32 8.41
CA LYS A 206 22.81 -12.24 8.53
C LYS A 206 23.53 -12.05 7.18
N VAL A 207 22.89 -12.41 6.09
CA VAL A 207 23.45 -12.19 4.72
C VAL A 207 23.25 -10.75 4.25
N TYR A 208 22.13 -10.13 4.63
CA TYR A 208 21.78 -8.80 4.14
C TYR A 208 22.21 -7.67 5.07
N PHE A 209 22.06 -7.84 6.38
CA PHE A 209 22.30 -6.82 7.38
C PHE A 209 23.63 -7.03 8.08
N SER A 210 24.38 -5.95 8.33
CA SER A 210 25.58 -5.96 9.16
C SER A 210 25.24 -6.34 10.62
N SER A 211 26.23 -6.73 11.41
CA SER A 211 26.04 -7.02 12.84
C SER A 211 25.47 -5.79 13.59
N LYS A 212 25.96 -4.58 13.31
CA LYS A 212 25.41 -3.31 13.86
C LYS A 212 23.95 -3.11 13.44
N GLY A 213 23.63 -3.34 12.15
CA GLY A 213 22.27 -3.23 11.65
C GLY A 213 21.32 -4.24 12.30
N LEU A 214 21.76 -5.48 12.50
CA LEU A 214 20.95 -6.50 13.21
C LEU A 214 20.71 -6.11 14.66
N GLU A 215 21.73 -5.66 15.39
CA GLU A 215 21.60 -5.18 16.77
C GLU A 215 20.58 -4.04 16.87
N LYS A 216 20.61 -3.12 15.91
CA LYS A 216 19.65 -2.00 15.83
C LYS A 216 18.22 -2.47 15.59
N ILE A 217 18.05 -3.44 14.68
CA ILE A 217 16.72 -4.03 14.39
C ILE A 217 16.19 -4.77 15.62
N GLU A 218 17.03 -5.52 16.34
CA GLU A 218 16.64 -6.24 17.56
C GLU A 218 16.21 -5.24 18.66
N ASN A 219 17.02 -4.21 18.90
CA ASN A 219 16.66 -3.17 19.87
C ASN A 219 15.34 -2.48 19.48
N PHE A 220 15.12 -2.22 18.18
CA PHE A 220 13.86 -1.68 17.71
C PHE A 220 12.68 -2.63 17.96
N LEU A 221 12.83 -3.93 17.64
CA LEU A 221 11.79 -4.94 17.90
C LEU A 221 11.42 -5.02 19.38
N GLU A 222 12.40 -4.95 20.27
CA GLU A 222 12.14 -4.95 21.71
C GLU A 222 11.41 -3.71 22.19
N ASN A 223 11.71 -2.56 21.60
CA ASN A 223 11.29 -1.23 22.05
C ASN A 223 10.38 -0.47 21.09
N ILE A 224 9.83 -1.11 20.04
CA ILE A 224 9.05 -0.47 18.98
C ILE A 224 7.97 0.48 19.50
N HIS A 225 7.32 0.14 20.61
CA HIS A 225 6.29 0.99 21.22
C HIS A 225 6.87 2.24 21.89
N ILE A 226 8.14 2.20 22.32
CA ILE A 226 8.86 3.36 22.88
C ILE A 226 9.32 4.25 21.72
N TYR A 227 9.89 3.68 20.65
CA TYR A 227 10.22 4.43 19.45
C TYR A 227 9.00 5.18 18.93
N HIS A 228 7.87 4.50 18.73
CA HIS A 228 6.62 5.11 18.26
C HIS A 228 6.09 6.18 19.22
N LYS A 229 6.20 5.99 20.55
CA LYS A 229 5.77 6.99 21.56
C LYS A 229 6.53 8.30 21.43
N ASN A 230 7.81 8.21 21.08
CA ASN A 230 8.72 9.35 21.01
C ASN A 230 8.69 10.08 19.64
N LEU A 231 7.89 9.58 18.68
CA LEU A 231 7.71 10.28 17.42
C LEU A 231 6.89 11.56 17.60
N PRO A 232 7.22 12.63 16.86
CA PRO A 232 6.36 13.78 16.77
C PRO A 232 4.99 13.39 16.16
N LYS A 233 3.94 14.12 16.55
CA LYS A 233 2.58 13.93 16.01
C LYS A 233 2.49 14.52 14.59
N HIS A 234 3.16 13.90 13.67
CA HIS A 234 3.27 14.27 12.26
C HIS A 234 2.57 13.18 11.43
N LEU A 235 1.25 13.29 11.29
CA LEU A 235 0.41 12.23 10.75
C LEU A 235 -0.44 12.71 9.59
N SER A 236 -0.55 11.86 8.57
CA SER A 236 -1.40 12.07 7.42
C SER A 236 -1.97 10.75 6.90
N LEU A 237 -2.86 10.82 5.90
CA LEU A 237 -3.20 9.67 5.07
C LEU A 237 -1.98 9.30 4.24
N THR A 238 -1.53 8.05 4.34
CA THR A 238 -0.48 7.45 3.52
C THR A 238 -1.05 6.37 2.62
N HIS A 239 -0.40 6.13 1.50
CA HIS A 239 -0.78 5.06 0.58
C HIS A 239 -0.49 3.68 1.17
N ASN A 240 0.65 3.56 1.86
CA ASN A 240 1.10 2.33 2.52
C ASN A 240 1.23 1.11 1.58
N ASP A 241 1.42 1.34 0.29
CA ASP A 241 1.91 0.46 -0.77
C ASP A 241 2.41 1.34 -1.94
N PHE A 242 3.14 2.41 -1.57
CA PHE A 242 3.62 3.41 -2.51
C PHE A 242 4.87 2.92 -3.23
N THR A 243 4.65 2.15 -4.28
CA THR A 243 5.70 1.56 -5.13
C THR A 243 5.47 1.93 -6.58
N ALA A 244 6.50 1.83 -7.42
CA ALA A 244 6.38 2.11 -8.84
C ALA A 244 5.28 1.29 -9.54
N ARG A 245 4.92 0.13 -8.99
CA ARG A 245 3.84 -0.72 -9.52
C ARG A 245 2.46 -0.09 -9.38
N ASN A 246 2.29 0.80 -8.41
CA ASN A 246 1.03 1.48 -8.09
C ASN A 246 1.01 2.93 -8.58
N ILE A 247 1.95 3.28 -9.46
CA ILE A 247 2.09 4.60 -10.06
C ILE A 247 2.01 4.46 -11.57
N PHE A 248 1.23 5.31 -12.21
CA PHE A 248 1.09 5.35 -13.65
C PHE A 248 1.25 6.78 -14.18
N PHE A 249 1.93 6.89 -15.29
CA PHE A 249 2.15 8.18 -15.96
C PHE A 249 1.29 8.25 -17.22
N ARG A 250 0.47 9.26 -17.31
CA ARG A 250 -0.35 9.53 -18.49
C ARG A 250 -0.06 10.93 -19.01
N LYS A 251 0.67 11.03 -20.12
CA LYS A 251 1.18 12.31 -20.61
C LYS A 251 1.98 13.01 -19.50
N GLU A 252 1.48 14.16 -18.99
CA GLU A 252 2.11 14.91 -17.91
C GLU A 252 1.54 14.60 -16.51
N ALA A 253 0.54 13.73 -16.41
CA ALA A 253 -0.13 13.42 -15.14
C ALA A 253 0.42 12.15 -14.50
N VAL A 254 0.71 12.24 -13.20
CA VAL A 254 1.00 11.09 -12.34
C VAL A 254 -0.32 10.63 -11.70
N LEU A 255 -0.62 9.34 -11.83
CA LEU A 255 -1.77 8.70 -11.20
C LEU A 255 -1.28 7.68 -10.18
N ILE A 256 -1.81 7.75 -8.96
CA ILE A 256 -1.55 6.80 -7.88
C ILE A 256 -2.81 5.97 -7.67
N TYR A 257 -2.68 4.65 -7.60
CA TYR A 257 -3.81 3.73 -7.49
C TYR A 257 -3.52 2.59 -6.51
N ASP A 258 -4.55 1.77 -6.25
CA ASP A 258 -4.50 0.65 -5.30
C ASP A 258 -4.34 1.09 -3.83
N TRP A 259 -5.27 1.92 -3.36
CA TRP A 259 -5.31 2.49 -2.00
C TRP A 259 -5.82 1.50 -0.93
N GLU A 260 -5.75 0.20 -1.19
CA GLU A 260 -6.32 -0.81 -0.29
C GLU A 260 -5.60 -0.93 1.06
N LEU A 261 -4.31 -0.61 1.09
CA LEU A 261 -3.50 -0.66 2.31
C LEU A 261 -3.35 0.69 3.01
N ALA A 262 -3.99 1.74 2.50
CA ALA A 262 -3.86 3.10 3.05
C ALA A 262 -4.01 3.14 4.58
N CYS A 263 -3.15 3.92 5.23
CA CYS A 263 -3.08 4.09 6.68
C CYS A 263 -3.07 5.57 7.07
N TYR A 264 -3.22 5.84 8.36
CA TYR A 264 -3.02 7.17 8.92
C TYR A 264 -1.80 7.14 9.82
N GLN A 265 -0.66 7.61 9.28
CA GLN A 265 0.66 7.50 9.90
C GLN A 265 1.59 8.61 9.41
N ASN A 266 2.90 8.53 9.74
CA ASN A 266 3.87 9.49 9.25
C ASN A 266 3.93 9.47 7.72
N PRO A 267 3.84 10.61 7.03
CA PRO A 267 3.87 10.68 5.57
C PRO A 267 5.18 10.16 4.96
N GLU A 268 6.28 10.23 5.68
CA GLU A 268 7.60 9.69 5.27
C GLU A 268 7.59 8.17 5.06
N HIS A 269 6.60 7.47 5.59
CA HIS A 269 6.43 6.04 5.34
C HIS A 269 6.34 5.73 3.84
N ASP A 270 5.56 6.52 3.10
CA ASP A 270 5.43 6.33 1.65
C ASP A 270 6.76 6.59 0.91
N LEU A 271 7.51 7.61 1.34
CA LEU A 271 8.85 7.86 0.78
C LEU A 271 9.80 6.68 1.02
N ILE A 272 9.88 6.19 2.26
CA ILE A 272 10.75 5.07 2.64
C ILE A 272 10.38 3.81 1.86
N GLU A 273 9.09 3.51 1.76
CA GLU A 273 8.60 2.36 0.99
C GLU A 273 8.98 2.47 -0.49
N PHE A 274 8.75 3.63 -1.10
CA PHE A 274 9.13 3.87 -2.49
C PHE A 274 10.64 3.70 -2.70
N LEU A 275 11.44 4.33 -1.83
CA LEU A 275 12.90 4.24 -1.92
C LEU A 275 13.39 2.80 -1.73
N ILE A 276 12.92 2.05 -0.74
CA ILE A 276 13.33 0.65 -0.56
C ILE A 276 12.97 -0.19 -1.79
N PHE A 277 11.85 0.05 -2.44
CA PHE A 277 11.50 -0.66 -3.67
C PHE A 277 12.44 -0.34 -4.82
N GLU A 278 12.80 0.94 -5.02
CA GLU A 278 13.47 1.45 -6.20
C GLU A 278 14.96 1.81 -5.97
N LEU A 279 15.49 1.62 -4.75
CA LEU A 279 16.81 2.09 -4.32
C LEU A 279 17.96 1.65 -5.23
N HIS A 280 17.85 0.44 -5.81
CA HIS A 280 18.84 -0.09 -6.74
C HIS A 280 19.05 0.75 -8.01
N LYS A 281 18.13 1.67 -8.30
CA LYS A 281 18.20 2.58 -9.46
C LYS A 281 18.95 3.89 -9.15
N PHE A 282 19.27 4.16 -7.88
CA PHE A 282 19.83 5.43 -7.43
C PHE A 282 21.19 5.26 -6.75
N ALA A 283 22.07 6.24 -6.90
CA ALA A 283 23.26 6.39 -6.06
C ALA A 283 22.87 6.91 -4.66
N ASP A 284 23.73 6.74 -3.64
CA ASP A 284 23.41 7.16 -2.27
C ASP A 284 23.16 8.66 -2.16
N ASP A 285 23.95 9.47 -2.88
CA ASP A 285 23.75 10.93 -2.90
C ASP A 285 22.42 11.32 -3.54
N GLU A 286 22.00 10.63 -4.62
CA GLU A 286 20.67 10.83 -5.21
C GLU A 286 19.55 10.50 -4.20
N VAL A 287 19.74 9.46 -3.38
CA VAL A 287 18.76 9.08 -2.34
C VAL A 287 18.67 10.18 -1.27
N ARG A 288 19.80 10.70 -0.80
CA ARG A 288 19.85 11.82 0.14
C ARG A 288 19.17 13.07 -0.43
N GLU A 289 19.43 13.38 -1.69
CA GLU A 289 18.76 14.49 -2.39
C GLU A 289 17.25 14.30 -2.45
N LEU A 290 16.75 13.08 -2.73
CA LEU A 290 15.32 12.78 -2.77
C LEU A 290 14.67 12.90 -1.38
N ILE A 291 15.34 12.44 -0.32
CA ILE A 291 14.89 12.62 1.06
C ILE A 291 14.81 14.11 1.40
N ALA A 292 15.85 14.87 1.09
CA ALA A 292 15.89 16.31 1.32
C ALA A 292 14.82 17.06 0.52
N TYR A 293 14.62 16.69 -0.76
CA TYR A 293 13.60 17.26 -1.63
C TYR A 293 12.20 17.02 -1.03
N TYR A 294 11.89 15.79 -0.70
CA TYR A 294 10.59 15.43 -0.12
C TYR A 294 10.34 16.17 1.19
N LYS A 295 11.31 16.15 2.12
CA LYS A 295 11.24 16.86 3.39
C LYS A 295 10.91 18.34 3.20
N ASN A 296 11.73 19.03 2.40
CA ASN A 296 11.62 20.48 2.22
C ASN A 296 10.26 20.86 1.59
N ASN A 297 9.83 20.12 0.57
CA ASN A 297 8.55 20.39 -0.10
C ASN A 297 7.35 20.05 0.79
N LEU A 298 7.40 18.94 1.55
CA LEU A 298 6.33 18.58 2.47
C LEU A 298 6.20 19.60 3.61
N LEU A 299 7.30 19.92 4.30
CA LEU A 299 7.27 20.85 5.44
C LEU A 299 6.85 22.26 4.99
N SER A 300 7.35 22.71 3.83
CA SER A 300 6.92 23.97 3.21
C SER A 300 5.42 23.95 2.88
N ALA A 301 4.93 22.87 2.24
CA ALA A 301 3.52 22.74 1.88
C ALA A 301 2.59 22.71 3.11
N LEU A 302 3.06 22.19 4.23
CA LEU A 302 2.34 22.13 5.50
C LEU A 302 2.49 23.41 6.34
N ASN A 303 3.43 24.28 5.99
CA ASN A 303 3.83 25.44 6.78
C ASN A 303 4.21 25.06 8.23
N ILE A 304 5.02 24.01 8.39
CA ILE A 304 5.51 23.53 9.68
C ILE A 304 7.03 23.42 9.67
N ASN A 305 7.61 23.38 10.85
CA ASN A 305 9.02 23.09 11.08
C ASN A 305 9.15 21.88 12.01
N ILE A 306 10.00 20.93 11.61
CA ILE A 306 10.37 19.76 12.42
C ILE A 306 11.87 19.87 12.68
N GLN A 307 12.28 19.76 13.95
CA GLN A 307 13.69 19.78 14.29
C GLN A 307 14.44 18.63 13.61
N LYS A 308 15.72 18.87 13.26
CA LYS A 308 16.55 17.86 12.57
C LYS A 308 16.47 16.50 13.27
N ALA A 309 16.74 16.43 14.56
CA ALA A 309 16.71 15.20 15.34
C ALA A 309 15.33 14.51 15.40
N ASP A 310 14.23 15.26 15.29
CA ASP A 310 12.89 14.69 15.21
C ASP A 310 12.61 14.07 13.84
N TYR A 311 13.07 14.72 12.78
CA TYR A 311 12.92 14.20 11.42
C TYR A 311 13.75 12.93 11.22
N GLU A 312 14.95 12.89 11.76
CA GLU A 312 15.83 11.72 11.80
C GLU A 312 15.12 10.54 12.47
N ARG A 313 14.53 10.75 13.63
CA ARG A 313 13.74 9.72 14.34
C ARG A 313 12.56 9.22 13.51
N ILE A 314 11.90 10.09 12.73
CA ILE A 314 10.82 9.70 11.83
C ILE A 314 11.35 8.78 10.73
N LEU A 315 12.46 9.14 10.06
CA LEU A 315 13.05 8.32 9.00
C LEU A 315 13.54 6.97 9.54
N GLU A 316 14.23 6.98 10.67
CA GLU A 316 14.72 5.76 11.33
C GLU A 316 13.56 4.83 11.68
N PHE A 317 12.52 5.36 12.34
CA PHE A 317 11.35 4.57 12.71
C PHE A 317 10.69 3.93 11.49
N ASN A 318 10.41 4.71 10.44
CA ASN A 318 9.73 4.21 9.26
C ASN A 318 10.58 3.16 8.51
N THR A 319 11.91 3.31 8.49
CA THR A 319 12.82 2.32 7.88
C THR A 319 12.83 1.01 8.66
N LEU A 320 13.01 1.09 9.97
CA LEU A 320 13.02 -0.09 10.84
C LEU A 320 11.65 -0.78 10.87
N GLU A 321 10.58 -0.01 10.95
CA GLU A 321 9.21 -0.53 10.89
C GLU A 321 8.94 -1.26 9.58
N TYR A 322 9.35 -0.67 8.44
CA TYR A 322 9.23 -1.32 7.14
C TYR A 322 9.98 -2.65 7.09
N ILE A 323 11.20 -2.71 7.60
CA ILE A 323 12.01 -3.94 7.64
C ILE A 323 11.33 -5.04 8.46
N VAL A 324 10.89 -4.74 9.68
CA VAL A 324 10.36 -5.76 10.59
C VAL A 324 8.90 -6.13 10.32
N ASN A 325 8.15 -5.24 9.69
CA ASN A 325 6.74 -5.45 9.35
C ASN A 325 6.60 -5.86 7.87
N LYS A 326 6.69 -4.90 6.97
CA LYS A 326 6.27 -5.08 5.57
C LYS A 326 7.19 -6.00 4.78
N LEU A 327 8.51 -5.77 4.86
CA LEU A 327 9.50 -6.64 4.21
C LEU A 327 9.41 -8.08 4.74
N SER A 328 9.28 -8.24 6.06
CA SER A 328 9.14 -9.55 6.69
C SER A 328 7.87 -10.30 6.23
N VAL A 329 6.75 -9.58 6.07
CA VAL A 329 5.51 -10.15 5.50
C VAL A 329 5.68 -10.53 4.03
N TYR A 330 6.33 -9.71 3.23
CA TYR A 330 6.64 -10.06 1.83
C TYR A 330 7.53 -11.30 1.74
N ARG A 331 8.49 -11.47 2.63
CA ARG A 331 9.33 -12.68 2.69
C ARG A 331 8.53 -13.93 3.06
N LEU A 332 7.59 -13.83 4.00
CA LEU A 332 6.66 -14.94 4.27
C LEU A 332 5.84 -15.31 3.03
N ALA A 333 5.32 -14.30 2.33
CA ALA A 333 4.56 -14.52 1.11
C ALA A 333 5.43 -15.10 -0.02
N ASP A 334 6.71 -14.72 -0.10
CA ASP A 334 7.66 -15.20 -1.12
C ASP A 334 7.87 -16.72 -1.08
N VAL A 335 7.83 -17.31 0.09
CA VAL A 335 7.98 -18.78 0.23
C VAL A 335 6.97 -19.51 -0.65
N SER A 336 5.73 -19.03 -0.71
CA SER A 336 4.66 -19.62 -1.53
C SER A 336 4.57 -19.03 -2.94
N LEU A 337 4.81 -17.71 -3.09
CA LEU A 337 4.52 -16.97 -4.33
C LEU A 337 5.72 -16.79 -5.25
N LYS A 338 6.95 -17.03 -4.74
CA LYS A 338 8.20 -16.85 -5.49
C LYS A 338 8.32 -15.45 -6.12
N LEU A 339 8.33 -14.44 -5.27
CA LEU A 339 8.35 -13.03 -5.66
C LEU A 339 9.75 -12.62 -6.14
N ALA A 340 9.92 -12.36 -7.41
CA ALA A 340 11.24 -12.09 -8.02
C ALA A 340 11.98 -10.88 -7.41
N PHE A 341 11.27 -9.93 -6.82
CA PHE A 341 11.81 -8.69 -6.28
C PHE A 341 12.35 -8.78 -4.82
N ILE A 342 12.06 -9.85 -4.07
CA ILE A 342 12.37 -9.92 -2.62
C ILE A 342 13.85 -9.79 -2.31
N LYS A 343 14.70 -10.49 -3.05
CA LYS A 343 16.17 -10.41 -2.82
C LYS A 343 16.69 -8.98 -3.00
N GLN A 344 16.17 -8.27 -4.00
CA GLN A 344 16.56 -6.88 -4.24
C GLN A 344 16.05 -5.97 -3.13
N MET A 345 14.81 -6.17 -2.67
CA MET A 345 14.27 -5.40 -1.55
C MET A 345 15.06 -5.60 -0.26
N CYS A 346 15.51 -6.82 0.06
CA CYS A 346 16.35 -7.06 1.23
C CYS A 346 17.68 -6.29 1.15
N LYS A 347 18.33 -6.29 -0.03
CA LYS A 347 19.55 -5.49 -0.27
C LYS A 347 19.29 -4.00 -0.13
N ASN A 348 18.21 -3.54 -0.72
CA ASN A 348 17.81 -2.14 -0.69
C ASN A 348 17.48 -1.68 0.75
N ALA A 349 16.76 -2.50 1.52
CA ALA A 349 16.42 -2.19 2.90
C ALA A 349 17.68 -2.09 3.80
N ALA A 350 18.63 -2.99 3.62
CA ALA A 350 19.91 -2.93 4.33
C ALA A 350 20.70 -1.67 3.93
N ARG A 351 20.77 -1.34 2.64
CA ARG A 351 21.41 -0.12 2.14
C ARG A 351 20.70 1.14 2.65
N MET A 352 19.39 1.17 2.68
CA MET A 352 18.62 2.30 3.21
C MET A 352 18.92 2.56 4.68
N LEU A 353 19.06 1.48 5.48
CA LEU A 353 19.44 1.60 6.88
C LEU A 353 20.82 2.26 7.05
N LEU A 354 21.79 1.90 6.21
CA LEU A 354 23.14 2.52 6.21
C LEU A 354 23.08 3.99 5.81
N ILE A 355 22.35 4.33 4.75
CA ILE A 355 22.20 5.73 4.29
C ILE A 355 21.64 6.61 5.42
N ILE A 356 20.63 6.12 6.14
CA ILE A 356 20.06 6.87 7.26
C ILE A 356 21.07 6.98 8.42
N GLU A 357 21.84 5.95 8.72
CA GLU A 357 22.87 6.00 9.77
C GLU A 357 23.95 7.04 9.45
N GLU A 358 24.45 7.06 8.22
CA GLU A 358 25.51 8.00 7.77
C GLU A 358 25.02 9.47 7.70
N GLU A 359 23.74 9.69 7.42
CA GLU A 359 23.16 11.04 7.39
C GLU A 359 23.14 11.67 8.80
N PHE A 360 23.25 10.86 9.87
CA PHE A 360 23.02 11.24 11.26
C PHE A 360 24.28 11.16 12.15
N GLU A 361 25.38 10.61 11.61
CA GLU A 361 26.73 10.73 12.21
C GLU A 361 27.37 12.08 11.84
#